data_260c90a988d0332f92427b08a867bc8c
#
_entry.id   260c90a988d0332f92427b08a867bc8c
#
_cell.length_a   1.000
_cell.length_b   1.000
_cell.length_c   1.000
_cell.angle_alpha   90.00
_cell.angle_beta   90.00
_cell.angle_gamma   90.00
#
_symmetry.space_group_name_H-M   'P 1'
#
loop_
_entity.id
_entity.type
_entity.pdbx_description
1 polymer ?
#
loop_
_entity_poly.entity_id
_entity_poly.type
_entity_poly.pdbx_seq_one_letter_code
_entity_poly.pdbx_strand_id
1 'polypeptide(L)'
;GGGFKGGNRDNDSYIPYFHFLAKNGYVVVSIDYRTGLKDIDTGKMTDPMQFAAILQKAIAMAVEDFFDATRYIVDNSKEWKVNPEQIVACGSSAGAVTSLQAEYEICNRTPLTQKLPDSFNYAGVISFAGAICSLGIPDWQELPCPIMLFHGNADRTVPFDKALLENMGLWGSNFIAKQLQVKQSPYYFYLAEEAGHEMAGIPMDNNRYDILSFLDRFVLL
;
A
#
# COMPACT_ATOMS: atom_id res chain seq x y z
N GLY A 1 -6.07 -7.08 -1.90
CA GLY A 1 -5.74 -8.04 -0.83
C GLY A 1 -5.39 -9.41 -1.34
N GLY A 2 -5.61 -10.43 -0.52
CA GLY A 2 -5.47 -11.83 -0.95
C GLY A 2 -4.07 -12.43 -0.87
N GLY A 3 -3.14 -11.82 -0.14
CA GLY A 3 -1.82 -12.41 0.20
C GLY A 3 -0.93 -12.71 -1.01
N PHE A 4 -1.09 -12.00 -2.11
CA PHE A 4 -0.44 -12.26 -3.41
C PHE A 4 -0.76 -13.66 -3.99
N LYS A 5 -1.80 -14.33 -3.46
CA LYS A 5 -2.27 -15.65 -3.93
C LYS A 5 -3.53 -15.55 -4.78
N GLY A 6 -4.33 -14.52 -4.58
CA GLY A 6 -5.63 -14.32 -5.23
C GLY A 6 -6.24 -12.99 -4.85
N GLY A 7 -7.54 -12.88 -5.12
CA GLY A 7 -8.31 -11.65 -4.99
C GLY A 7 -8.75 -11.15 -6.36
N ASN A 8 -9.64 -10.19 -6.38
CA ASN A 8 -10.15 -9.55 -7.58
C ASN A 8 -10.45 -8.08 -7.29
N ARG A 9 -10.36 -7.23 -8.32
CA ARG A 9 -10.56 -5.77 -8.24
C ARG A 9 -11.98 -5.37 -7.85
N ASP A 10 -12.96 -6.23 -8.09
CA ASP A 10 -14.39 -5.99 -7.90
C ASP A 10 -14.98 -6.84 -6.76
N ASN A 11 -14.18 -7.16 -5.75
CA ASN A 11 -14.65 -7.89 -4.57
C ASN A 11 -15.78 -7.13 -3.87
N ASP A 12 -16.89 -7.81 -3.63
CA ASP A 12 -18.11 -7.24 -3.05
C ASP A 12 -17.88 -6.48 -1.73
N SER A 13 -16.90 -6.90 -0.93
CA SER A 13 -16.56 -6.24 0.34
C SER A 13 -15.98 -4.82 0.15
N TYR A 14 -15.43 -4.50 -1.00
CA TYR A 14 -14.84 -3.18 -1.28
C TYR A 14 -15.78 -2.23 -2.03
N ILE A 15 -16.81 -2.76 -2.71
CA ILE A 15 -17.73 -1.96 -3.51
C ILE A 15 -18.42 -0.83 -2.71
N PRO A 16 -18.89 -1.02 -1.46
CA PRO A 16 -19.46 0.07 -0.67
C PRO A 16 -18.48 1.21 -0.42
N TYR A 17 -17.20 0.91 -0.19
CA TYR A 17 -16.15 1.89 -0.02
C TYR A 17 -15.86 2.66 -1.33
N PHE A 18 -15.79 1.96 -2.46
CA PHE A 18 -15.62 2.60 -3.76
C PHE A 18 -16.77 3.55 -4.09
N HIS A 19 -18.01 3.13 -3.84
CA HIS A 19 -19.19 3.98 -4.03
C HIS A 19 -19.18 5.19 -3.09
N PHE A 20 -18.71 5.02 -1.86
CA PHE A 20 -18.58 6.13 -0.93
C PHE A 20 -17.59 7.19 -1.44
N LEU A 21 -16.41 6.79 -1.88
CA LEU A 21 -15.44 7.72 -2.46
C LEU A 21 -15.97 8.40 -3.73
N ALA A 22 -16.58 7.63 -4.64
CA ALA A 22 -17.14 8.18 -5.87
C ALA A 22 -18.26 9.21 -5.61
N LYS A 23 -19.13 8.98 -4.61
CA LYS A 23 -20.14 9.94 -4.18
C LYS A 23 -19.57 11.24 -3.60
N ASN A 24 -18.32 11.19 -3.12
CA ASN A 24 -17.61 12.36 -2.59
C ASN A 24 -16.67 13.00 -3.63
N GLY A 25 -16.85 12.68 -4.92
CA GLY A 25 -16.18 13.37 -6.03
C GLY A 25 -14.84 12.75 -6.46
N TYR A 26 -14.46 11.59 -5.93
CA TYR A 26 -13.24 10.90 -6.33
C TYR A 26 -13.47 9.95 -7.51
N VAL A 27 -12.55 9.91 -8.44
CA VAL A 27 -12.46 8.81 -9.41
C VAL A 27 -11.78 7.62 -8.76
N VAL A 28 -12.44 6.47 -8.74
CA VAL A 28 -11.91 5.25 -8.13
C VAL A 28 -11.48 4.29 -9.22
N VAL A 29 -10.21 3.88 -9.21
CA VAL A 29 -9.66 2.88 -10.10
C VAL A 29 -9.21 1.68 -9.27
N SER A 30 -9.88 0.56 -9.43
CA SER A 30 -9.51 -0.70 -8.80
C SER A 30 -8.87 -1.63 -9.82
N ILE A 31 -7.73 -2.19 -9.48
CA ILE A 31 -6.92 -2.98 -10.39
C ILE A 31 -6.79 -4.44 -9.94
N ASP A 32 -6.63 -5.33 -10.91
CA ASP A 32 -6.01 -6.64 -10.67
C ASP A 32 -4.50 -6.51 -10.92
N TYR A 33 -3.71 -7.29 -10.20
CA TYR A 33 -2.28 -7.40 -10.38
C TYR A 33 -1.84 -8.86 -10.33
N ARG A 34 -0.68 -9.17 -10.88
CA ARG A 34 -0.14 -10.52 -10.88
C ARG A 34 0.03 -11.05 -9.47
N THR A 35 -0.53 -12.21 -9.22
CA THR A 35 -0.50 -12.88 -7.90
C THR A 35 0.67 -13.86 -7.85
N GLY A 36 1.85 -13.36 -7.52
CA GLY A 36 3.12 -14.11 -7.59
C GLY A 36 3.23 -15.34 -6.67
N LEU A 37 2.26 -15.53 -5.76
CA LEU A 37 2.18 -16.70 -4.86
C LEU A 37 1.01 -17.63 -5.20
N LYS A 38 0.28 -17.42 -6.30
CA LYS A 38 -0.98 -18.12 -6.59
C LYS A 38 -0.85 -19.65 -6.58
N ASP A 39 0.18 -20.17 -7.23
CA ASP A 39 0.35 -21.62 -7.39
C ASP A 39 1.45 -22.19 -6.47
N ILE A 40 1.83 -21.42 -5.44
CA ILE A 40 2.89 -21.78 -4.51
C ILE A 40 2.31 -22.30 -3.20
N ASP A 41 2.59 -23.56 -2.88
CA ASP A 41 2.25 -24.13 -1.58
C ASP A 41 3.25 -23.68 -0.51
N THR A 42 3.02 -22.48 0.02
CA THR A 42 3.88 -21.90 1.06
C THR A 42 3.88 -22.69 2.36
N GLY A 43 2.88 -23.55 2.60
CA GLY A 43 2.82 -24.42 3.79
C GLY A 43 3.81 -25.59 3.74
N LYS A 44 4.31 -25.93 2.55
CA LYS A 44 5.34 -26.97 2.37
C LYS A 44 6.76 -26.41 2.29
N MET A 45 6.92 -25.10 2.33
CA MET A 45 8.24 -24.49 2.29
C MET A 45 8.91 -24.62 3.66
N THR A 46 10.00 -25.34 3.70
CA THR A 46 10.81 -25.54 4.92
C THR A 46 12.00 -24.57 5.00
N ASP A 47 12.37 -23.97 3.89
CA ASP A 47 13.43 -22.96 3.82
C ASP A 47 12.83 -21.54 3.88
N PRO A 48 13.04 -20.83 5.00
CA PRO A 48 12.54 -19.46 5.16
C PRO A 48 13.14 -18.48 4.14
N MET A 49 14.39 -18.66 3.72
CA MET A 49 15.05 -17.79 2.75
C MET A 49 14.42 -17.93 1.36
N GLN A 50 14.03 -19.15 0.98
CA GLN A 50 13.31 -19.38 -0.26
C GLN A 50 11.94 -18.68 -0.24
N PHE A 51 11.22 -18.75 0.90
CA PHE A 51 9.94 -18.03 1.05
C PHE A 51 10.15 -16.53 0.94
N ALA A 52 11.16 -15.98 1.61
CA ALA A 52 11.49 -14.56 1.55
C ALA A 52 11.75 -14.07 0.12
N ALA A 53 12.58 -14.79 -0.62
CA ALA A 53 12.91 -14.43 -2.02
C ALA A 53 11.68 -14.45 -2.93
N ILE A 54 10.80 -15.44 -2.76
CA ILE A 54 9.57 -15.57 -3.54
C ILE A 54 8.57 -14.48 -3.16
N LEU A 55 8.44 -14.15 -1.88
CA LEU A 55 7.57 -13.06 -1.42
C LEU A 55 8.06 -11.70 -1.97
N GLN A 56 9.35 -11.43 -1.87
CA GLN A 56 9.93 -10.20 -2.44
C GLN A 56 9.66 -10.08 -3.94
N LYS A 57 9.81 -11.18 -4.69
CA LYS A 57 9.48 -11.20 -6.11
C LYS A 57 7.99 -10.96 -6.36
N ALA A 58 7.10 -11.54 -5.55
CA ALA A 58 5.66 -11.33 -5.68
C ALA A 58 5.26 -9.88 -5.41
N ILE A 59 5.88 -9.23 -4.40
CA ILE A 59 5.71 -7.81 -4.11
C ILE A 59 6.18 -6.95 -5.29
N ALA A 60 7.38 -7.21 -5.81
CA ALA A 60 7.92 -6.47 -6.96
C ALA A 60 7.02 -6.58 -8.20
N MET A 61 6.51 -7.78 -8.51
CA MET A 61 5.54 -7.97 -9.61
C MET A 61 4.26 -7.15 -9.41
N ALA A 62 3.73 -7.11 -8.18
CA ALA A 62 2.53 -6.34 -7.87
C ALA A 62 2.78 -4.82 -7.97
N VAL A 63 3.96 -4.35 -7.56
CA VAL A 63 4.37 -2.94 -7.70
C VAL A 63 4.55 -2.56 -9.17
N GLU A 64 5.16 -3.43 -9.98
CA GLU A 64 5.26 -3.21 -11.44
C GLU A 64 3.88 -3.01 -12.08
N ASP A 65 2.92 -3.88 -11.77
CA ASP A 65 1.56 -3.79 -12.31
C ASP A 65 0.83 -2.55 -11.77
N PHE A 66 1.10 -2.17 -10.53
CA PHE A 66 0.56 -0.96 -9.92
C PHE A 66 1.09 0.30 -10.60
N PHE A 67 2.38 0.33 -10.96
CA PHE A 67 2.98 1.43 -11.72
C PHE A 67 2.47 1.48 -13.16
N ASP A 68 2.26 0.33 -13.81
CA ASP A 68 1.65 0.27 -15.16
C ASP A 68 0.23 0.86 -15.14
N ALA A 69 -0.57 0.52 -14.12
CA ALA A 69 -1.91 1.09 -13.93
C ALA A 69 -1.85 2.59 -13.63
N THR A 70 -0.91 3.03 -12.77
CA THR A 70 -0.70 4.45 -12.46
C THR A 70 -0.31 5.23 -13.73
N ARG A 71 0.61 4.71 -14.52
CA ARG A 71 1.00 5.29 -15.80
C ARG A 71 -0.19 5.42 -16.74
N TYR A 72 -1.02 4.38 -16.83
CA TYR A 72 -2.22 4.41 -17.65
C TYR A 72 -3.20 5.52 -17.20
N ILE A 73 -3.38 5.72 -15.88
CA ILE A 73 -4.20 6.81 -15.34
C ILE A 73 -3.63 8.18 -15.73
N VAL A 74 -2.31 8.38 -15.58
CA VAL A 74 -1.63 9.62 -15.95
C VAL A 74 -1.80 9.92 -17.44
N ASP A 75 -1.59 8.95 -18.30
CA ASP A 75 -1.68 9.09 -19.75
C ASP A 75 -3.11 9.41 -20.22
N ASN A 76 -4.14 8.94 -19.49
CA ASN A 76 -5.55 9.18 -19.78
C ASN A 76 -6.19 10.29 -18.92
N SER A 77 -5.38 11.00 -18.12
CA SER A 77 -5.86 11.98 -17.13
C SER A 77 -6.74 13.07 -17.70
N LYS A 78 -6.43 13.56 -18.91
CA LYS A 78 -7.23 14.58 -19.61
C LYS A 78 -8.61 14.07 -20.01
N GLU A 79 -8.67 12.85 -20.54
CA GLU A 79 -9.93 12.20 -20.96
C GLU A 79 -10.82 11.93 -19.75
N TRP A 80 -10.25 11.44 -18.68
CA TRP A 80 -10.95 11.11 -17.44
C TRP A 80 -11.20 12.33 -16.53
N LYS A 81 -10.65 13.50 -16.88
CA LYS A 81 -10.73 14.73 -16.11
C LYS A 81 -10.23 14.57 -14.67
N VAL A 82 -9.17 13.81 -14.50
CA VAL A 82 -8.47 13.63 -13.22
C VAL A 82 -7.20 14.47 -13.19
N ASN A 83 -6.84 14.97 -12.02
CA ASN A 83 -5.57 15.65 -11.83
C ASN A 83 -4.47 14.62 -11.50
N PRO A 84 -3.45 14.43 -12.36
CA PRO A 84 -2.38 13.46 -12.10
C PRO A 84 -1.55 13.79 -10.86
N GLU A 85 -1.56 15.04 -10.39
CA GLU A 85 -0.88 15.46 -9.15
C GLU A 85 -1.69 15.11 -7.88
N GLN A 86 -2.91 14.60 -8.03
CA GLN A 86 -3.81 14.21 -6.93
C GLN A 86 -4.12 12.71 -6.92
N ILE A 87 -3.23 11.89 -7.47
CA ILE A 87 -3.38 10.43 -7.43
C ILE A 87 -2.97 9.91 -6.05
N VAL A 88 -3.88 9.17 -5.42
CA VAL A 88 -3.68 8.53 -4.12
C VAL A 88 -3.56 7.02 -4.29
N ALA A 89 -2.49 6.44 -3.76
CA ALA A 89 -2.35 4.99 -3.68
C ALA A 89 -3.13 4.45 -2.48
N CYS A 90 -3.94 3.42 -2.68
CA CYS A 90 -4.75 2.84 -1.61
C CYS A 90 -4.73 1.32 -1.69
N GLY A 91 -4.63 0.65 -0.55
CA GLY A 91 -4.61 -0.81 -0.55
C GLY A 91 -4.96 -1.45 0.78
N SER A 92 -5.36 -2.73 0.69
CA SER A 92 -5.73 -3.60 1.81
C SER A 92 -4.80 -4.82 1.85
N SER A 93 -4.23 -5.17 3.01
CA SER A 93 -3.40 -6.37 3.18
C SER A 93 -2.25 -6.41 2.14
N ALA A 94 -2.15 -7.42 1.28
CA ALA A 94 -1.18 -7.45 0.19
C ALA A 94 -1.27 -6.22 -0.74
N GLY A 95 -2.45 -5.64 -0.95
CA GLY A 95 -2.62 -4.38 -1.67
C GLY A 95 -2.06 -3.18 -0.89
N ALA A 96 -2.15 -3.19 0.43
CA ALA A 96 -1.53 -2.17 1.27
C ALA A 96 0.00 -2.28 1.26
N VAL A 97 0.53 -3.52 1.28
CA VAL A 97 1.97 -3.76 1.05
C VAL A 97 2.39 -3.21 -0.30
N THR A 98 1.62 -3.48 -1.36
CA THR A 98 1.90 -2.96 -2.72
C THR A 98 1.91 -1.44 -2.76
N SER A 99 0.91 -0.77 -2.17
CA SER A 99 0.81 0.70 -2.17
C SER A 99 1.93 1.37 -1.36
N LEU A 100 2.26 0.84 -0.18
CA LEU A 100 3.38 1.34 0.63
C LEU A 100 4.73 1.08 -0.05
N GLN A 101 4.91 -0.09 -0.65
CA GLN A 101 6.12 -0.41 -1.40
C GLN A 101 6.27 0.49 -2.62
N ALA A 102 5.18 0.78 -3.34
CA ALA A 102 5.22 1.69 -4.49
C ALA A 102 5.73 3.07 -4.10
N GLU A 103 5.24 3.64 -2.99
CA GLU A 103 5.75 4.92 -2.46
C GLU A 103 7.22 4.82 -2.03
N TYR A 104 7.59 3.73 -1.36
CA TYR A 104 8.98 3.48 -0.97
C TYR A 104 9.92 3.42 -2.19
N GLU A 105 9.51 2.73 -3.26
CA GLU A 105 10.29 2.66 -4.50
C GLU A 105 10.46 4.04 -5.15
N ILE A 106 9.40 4.88 -5.14
CA ILE A 106 9.46 6.26 -5.66
C ILE A 106 10.44 7.10 -4.85
N CYS A 107 10.35 7.11 -3.53
CA CYS A 107 11.22 7.88 -2.65
C CYS A 107 12.70 7.44 -2.76
N ASN A 108 12.96 6.20 -3.18
CA ASN A 108 14.31 5.67 -3.34
C ASN A 108 14.79 5.63 -4.80
N ARG A 109 13.98 6.12 -5.75
CA ARG A 109 14.31 6.18 -7.18
C ARG A 109 14.81 4.84 -7.74
N THR A 110 14.19 3.75 -7.34
CA THR A 110 14.61 2.40 -7.77
C THR A 110 14.30 2.15 -9.26
N PRO A 111 14.91 1.14 -9.88
CA PRO A 111 14.63 0.83 -11.30
C PRO A 111 13.16 0.55 -11.62
N LEU A 112 12.34 0.13 -10.65
CA LEU A 112 10.91 -0.09 -10.86
C LEU A 112 10.16 1.20 -11.25
N THR A 113 10.64 2.36 -10.80
CA THR A 113 10.00 3.66 -11.04
C THR A 113 10.15 4.16 -12.49
N GLN A 114 11.02 3.54 -13.30
CA GLN A 114 11.22 3.92 -14.71
C GLN A 114 9.93 3.80 -15.56
N LYS A 115 8.92 3.10 -15.06
CA LYS A 115 7.60 3.01 -15.68
C LYS A 115 6.77 4.29 -15.53
N LEU A 116 7.09 5.12 -14.57
CA LEU A 116 6.38 6.36 -14.25
C LEU A 116 7.09 7.57 -14.92
N PRO A 117 6.39 8.71 -15.08
CA PRO A 117 7.08 9.96 -15.43
C PRO A 117 8.14 10.33 -14.38
N ASP A 118 9.25 10.91 -14.79
CA ASP A 118 10.41 11.23 -13.92
C ASP A 118 10.07 12.07 -12.69
N SER A 119 9.05 12.94 -12.79
CA SER A 119 8.60 13.81 -11.70
C SER A 119 7.36 13.28 -10.98
N PHE A 120 6.93 12.05 -11.26
CA PHE A 120 5.72 11.53 -10.65
C PHE A 120 5.92 11.23 -9.16
N ASN A 121 4.97 11.66 -8.33
CA ASN A 121 4.80 11.28 -6.94
C ASN A 121 3.31 11.07 -6.66
N TYR A 122 2.98 10.16 -5.74
CA TYR A 122 1.63 10.07 -5.23
C TYR A 122 1.33 11.29 -4.34
N ALA A 123 0.09 11.75 -4.35
CA ALA A 123 -0.37 12.82 -3.45
C ALA A 123 -0.65 12.30 -2.03
N GLY A 124 -0.77 10.99 -1.86
CA GLY A 124 -0.94 10.33 -0.58
C GLY A 124 -1.02 8.82 -0.71
N VAL A 125 -0.82 8.14 0.41
CA VAL A 125 -1.02 6.67 0.53
C VAL A 125 -2.01 6.38 1.64
N ILE A 126 -2.97 5.47 1.39
CA ILE A 126 -3.88 4.92 2.40
C ILE A 126 -3.64 3.43 2.51
N SER A 127 -3.21 2.97 3.68
CA SER A 127 -2.80 1.59 3.93
C SER A 127 -3.66 0.94 5.02
N PHE A 128 -4.36 -0.14 4.65
CA PHE A 128 -5.12 -0.96 5.58
C PHE A 128 -4.35 -2.26 5.86
N ALA A 129 -3.66 -2.32 7.01
CA ALA A 129 -2.83 -3.43 7.46
C ALA A 129 -1.70 -3.78 6.46
N GLY A 130 -0.83 -2.81 6.16
CA GLY A 130 0.29 -2.96 5.22
C GLY A 130 1.66 -3.00 5.88
N ALA A 131 2.68 -3.25 5.07
CA ALA A 131 4.09 -3.23 5.44
C ALA A 131 4.96 -2.89 4.23
N ILE A 132 6.21 -2.51 4.48
CA ILE A 132 7.26 -2.36 3.45
C ILE A 132 8.19 -3.57 3.55
N CYS A 133 8.61 -4.11 2.40
CA CYS A 133 9.63 -5.14 2.29
C CYS A 133 10.97 -4.51 1.90
N SER A 134 12.02 -4.75 2.69
CA SER A 134 13.35 -4.25 2.34
C SER A 134 14.46 -5.18 2.81
N LEU A 135 15.61 -5.08 2.15
CA LEU A 135 16.87 -5.61 2.67
C LEU A 135 17.41 -4.62 3.70
N GLY A 136 17.63 -5.09 4.92
CA GLY A 136 18.00 -4.23 6.04
C GLY A 136 16.85 -3.30 6.50
N ILE A 137 17.20 -2.32 7.30
CA ILE A 137 16.24 -1.31 7.79
C ILE A 137 15.88 -0.37 6.63
N PRO A 138 14.59 -0.15 6.31
CA PRO A 138 14.21 0.76 5.26
C PRO A 138 14.63 2.19 5.59
N ASP A 139 15.21 2.86 4.61
CA ASP A 139 15.52 4.27 4.67
C ASP A 139 14.90 4.97 3.46
N TRP A 140 14.29 6.12 3.70
CA TRP A 140 13.65 6.95 2.69
C TRP A 140 14.66 8.00 2.22
N GLN A 141 15.11 7.92 0.96
CA GLN A 141 16.06 8.88 0.38
C GLN A 141 15.41 10.26 0.17
N GLU A 142 14.15 10.27 -0.27
CA GLU A 142 13.31 11.45 -0.35
C GLU A 142 12.17 11.37 0.68
N LEU A 143 11.57 12.50 1.03
CA LEU A 143 10.41 12.51 1.94
C LEU A 143 9.21 11.87 1.24
N PRO A 144 8.54 10.89 1.87
CA PRO A 144 7.33 10.31 1.32
C PRO A 144 6.18 11.31 1.34
N CYS A 145 5.20 11.09 0.46
CA CYS A 145 3.94 11.79 0.51
C CYS A 145 3.21 11.55 1.85
N PRO A 146 2.15 12.30 2.18
CA PRO A 146 1.33 12.02 3.36
C PRO A 146 0.80 10.58 3.37
N ILE A 147 0.98 9.86 4.49
CA ILE A 147 0.58 8.45 4.61
C ILE A 147 -0.45 8.27 5.72
N MET A 148 -1.59 7.65 5.38
CA MET A 148 -2.60 7.21 6.33
C MET A 148 -2.49 5.71 6.58
N LEU A 149 -2.31 5.31 7.84
CA LEU A 149 -2.07 3.94 8.27
C LEU A 149 -3.17 3.46 9.20
N PHE A 150 -3.73 2.28 8.92
CA PHE A 150 -4.64 1.55 9.82
C PHE A 150 -4.02 0.19 10.12
N HIS A 151 -3.84 -0.18 11.39
CA HIS A 151 -3.27 -1.48 11.75
C HIS A 151 -3.67 -1.92 13.16
N GLY A 152 -3.94 -3.20 13.33
CA GLY A 152 -4.13 -3.83 14.63
C GLY A 152 -2.80 -4.32 15.21
N ASN A 153 -2.58 -4.09 16.51
CA ASN A 153 -1.31 -4.50 17.13
C ASN A 153 -1.20 -6.00 17.42
N ALA A 154 -2.31 -6.75 17.27
CA ALA A 154 -2.34 -8.21 17.34
C ALA A 154 -2.35 -8.89 15.94
N ASP A 155 -2.09 -8.15 14.85
CA ASP A 155 -2.03 -8.71 13.51
C ASP A 155 -0.89 -9.73 13.37
N ARG A 156 -1.27 -10.98 13.00
CA ARG A 156 -0.35 -12.12 12.79
C ARG A 156 -0.16 -12.46 11.31
N THR A 157 -0.84 -11.75 10.42
CA THR A 157 -0.78 -11.97 8.97
C THR A 157 0.20 -11.01 8.30
N VAL A 158 0.03 -9.72 8.57
CA VAL A 158 1.00 -8.69 8.19
C VAL A 158 1.56 -8.10 9.49
N PRO A 159 2.88 -8.06 9.68
CA PRO A 159 3.45 -7.64 10.96
C PRO A 159 3.07 -6.19 11.29
N PHE A 160 2.60 -5.96 12.51
CA PHE A 160 2.30 -4.62 13.02
C PHE A 160 3.57 -3.76 13.14
N ASP A 161 4.64 -4.30 13.71
CA ASP A 161 5.92 -3.61 13.85
C ASP A 161 6.93 -4.11 12.81
N LYS A 162 7.42 -5.33 12.95
CA LYS A 162 8.36 -5.93 11.99
C LYS A 162 8.38 -7.45 12.08
N ALA A 163 8.69 -8.08 10.97
CA ALA A 163 9.10 -9.47 10.91
C ALA A 163 10.42 -9.56 10.14
N LEU A 164 11.45 -10.12 10.77
CA LEU A 164 12.79 -10.18 10.20
C LEU A 164 13.13 -11.62 9.83
N LEU A 165 13.77 -11.77 8.69
CA LEU A 165 14.30 -13.00 8.20
C LEU A 165 15.71 -12.72 7.64
N GLU A 166 16.72 -12.98 8.47
CA GLU A 166 18.11 -12.57 8.23
C GLU A 166 18.20 -11.07 7.92
N ASN A 167 18.61 -10.71 6.71
CA ASN A 167 18.76 -9.33 6.26
C ASN A 167 17.51 -8.77 5.55
N MET A 168 16.47 -9.59 5.35
CA MET A 168 15.20 -9.14 4.79
C MET A 168 14.17 -8.89 5.89
N GLY A 169 13.41 -7.83 5.79
CA GLY A 169 12.35 -7.49 6.73
C GLY A 169 11.04 -7.10 6.03
N LEU A 170 9.92 -7.44 6.69
CA LEU A 170 8.64 -6.79 6.51
C LEU A 170 8.47 -5.80 7.66
N TRP A 171 8.35 -4.53 7.33
CA TRP A 171 8.27 -3.42 8.28
C TRP A 171 6.87 -2.85 8.29
N GLY A 172 6.14 -3.09 9.36
CA GLY A 172 4.73 -2.77 9.50
C GLY A 172 4.45 -1.31 9.83
N SER A 173 3.16 -1.00 9.97
CA SER A 173 2.69 0.38 10.13
C SER A 173 3.26 1.08 11.36
N ASN A 174 3.51 0.38 12.48
CA ASN A 174 4.12 0.97 13.68
C ASN A 174 5.56 1.43 13.42
N PHE A 175 6.34 0.62 12.72
CA PHE A 175 7.70 0.99 12.32
C PHE A 175 7.68 2.16 11.34
N ILE A 176 6.82 2.11 10.32
CA ILE A 176 6.68 3.16 9.32
C ILE A 176 6.28 4.49 9.99
N ALA A 177 5.28 4.50 10.87
CA ALA A 177 4.85 5.69 11.59
C ALA A 177 5.99 6.34 12.40
N LYS A 178 6.82 5.53 13.08
CA LYS A 178 8.01 6.03 13.80
C LYS A 178 9.04 6.66 12.86
N GLN A 179 9.25 6.08 11.68
CA GLN A 179 10.14 6.64 10.66
C GLN A 179 9.61 7.98 10.13
N LEU A 180 8.30 8.05 9.81
CA LEU A 180 7.65 9.28 9.35
C LEU A 180 7.74 10.39 10.41
N GLN A 181 7.56 10.05 11.69
CA GLN A 181 7.70 10.99 12.80
C GLN A 181 9.11 11.57 12.88
N VAL A 182 10.14 10.72 12.78
CA VAL A 182 11.55 11.16 12.81
C VAL A 182 11.87 12.07 11.62
N LYS A 183 11.35 11.75 10.44
CA LYS A 183 11.54 12.54 9.22
C LYS A 183 10.64 13.77 9.13
N GLN A 184 9.74 13.98 10.09
CA GLN A 184 8.74 15.05 10.07
C GLN A 184 7.85 15.04 8.82
N SER A 185 7.63 13.85 8.24
CA SER A 185 6.70 13.65 7.14
C SER A 185 5.27 13.54 7.65
N PRO A 186 4.27 14.16 7.00
CA PRO A 186 2.88 14.09 7.44
C PRO A 186 2.35 12.65 7.44
N TYR A 187 1.74 12.23 8.53
CA TYR A 187 1.07 10.94 8.60
C TYR A 187 -0.13 10.98 9.55
N TYR A 188 -1.04 10.03 9.35
CA TYR A 188 -2.12 9.68 10.28
C TYR A 188 -2.00 8.19 10.59
N PHE A 189 -1.99 7.82 11.87
CA PHE A 189 -1.91 6.43 12.27
C PHE A 189 -3.05 6.05 13.22
N TYR A 190 -3.94 5.19 12.74
CA TYR A 190 -4.99 4.56 13.54
C TYR A 190 -4.50 3.19 14.02
N LEU A 191 -4.06 3.14 15.26
CA LEU A 191 -3.69 1.92 15.95
C LEU A 191 -4.92 1.33 16.62
N ALA A 192 -5.29 0.10 16.29
CA ALA A 192 -6.35 -0.64 16.96
C ALA A 192 -5.74 -1.64 17.94
N GLU A 193 -5.93 -1.39 19.24
CA GLU A 193 -5.42 -2.28 20.27
C GLU A 193 -6.18 -3.60 20.28
N GLU A 194 -5.44 -4.71 20.49
CA GLU A 194 -5.95 -6.08 20.49
C GLU A 194 -6.63 -6.54 19.20
N ALA A 195 -6.64 -5.70 18.15
CA ALA A 195 -7.17 -6.04 16.84
C ALA A 195 -6.13 -6.77 15.99
N GLY A 196 -6.61 -7.71 15.18
CA GLY A 196 -5.81 -8.49 14.24
C GLY A 196 -5.88 -7.97 12.81
N HIS A 197 -5.85 -8.91 11.84
CA HIS A 197 -5.82 -8.61 10.42
C HIS A 197 -7.17 -8.09 9.86
N GLU A 198 -8.24 -8.10 10.65
CA GLU A 198 -9.53 -7.49 10.30
C GLU A 198 -9.41 -5.99 10.03
N MET A 199 -8.35 -5.34 10.52
CA MET A 199 -8.03 -3.95 10.20
C MET A 199 -7.67 -3.73 8.73
N ALA A 200 -7.48 -4.79 7.96
CA ALA A 200 -7.39 -4.72 6.50
C ALA A 200 -8.73 -4.36 5.81
N GLY A 201 -9.86 -4.43 6.52
CA GLY A 201 -11.19 -4.17 5.96
C GLY A 201 -12.04 -3.21 6.78
N ILE A 202 -12.11 -3.38 8.10
CA ILE A 202 -13.00 -2.61 9.00
C ILE A 202 -12.92 -1.08 8.78
N PRO A 203 -11.75 -0.44 8.61
CA PRO A 203 -11.70 1.00 8.46
C PRO A 203 -12.35 1.53 7.17
N MET A 204 -12.50 0.71 6.16
CA MET A 204 -13.21 1.09 4.92
C MET A 204 -14.69 1.37 5.17
N ASP A 205 -15.24 0.88 6.27
CA ASP A 205 -16.61 1.16 6.71
C ASP A 205 -16.63 2.17 7.86
N ASN A 206 -15.81 1.97 8.89
CA ASN A 206 -15.92 2.69 10.14
C ASN A 206 -15.19 4.05 10.13
N ASN A 207 -14.14 4.20 9.31
CA ASN A 207 -13.28 5.39 9.29
C ASN A 207 -13.40 6.21 7.99
N ARG A 208 -14.52 6.11 7.29
CA ARG A 208 -14.74 6.78 6.00
C ARG A 208 -14.57 8.30 6.07
N TYR A 209 -15.04 8.92 7.13
CA TYR A 209 -14.93 10.38 7.32
C TYR A 209 -13.53 10.82 7.73
N ASP A 210 -12.78 9.98 8.47
CA ASP A 210 -11.37 10.23 8.75
C ASP A 210 -10.55 10.20 7.45
N ILE A 211 -10.89 9.25 6.55
CA ILE A 211 -10.27 9.14 5.23
C ILE A 211 -10.57 10.40 4.39
N LEU A 212 -11.82 10.87 4.33
CA LEU A 212 -12.13 12.12 3.63
C LEU A 212 -11.38 13.31 4.23
N SER A 213 -11.34 13.43 5.55
CA SER A 213 -10.61 14.51 6.22
C SER A 213 -9.12 14.49 5.91
N PHE A 214 -8.52 13.30 5.79
CA PHE A 214 -7.13 13.14 5.37
C PHE A 214 -6.94 13.60 3.91
N LEU A 215 -7.81 13.17 3.00
CA LEU A 215 -7.76 13.55 1.60
C LEU A 215 -7.96 15.06 1.42
N ASP A 216 -8.93 15.65 2.09
CA ASP A 216 -9.20 17.10 2.04
C ASP A 216 -8.00 17.90 2.55
N ARG A 217 -7.35 17.42 3.61
CA ARG A 217 -6.26 18.16 4.25
C ARG A 217 -4.93 18.06 3.50
N PHE A 218 -4.64 16.95 2.86
CA PHE A 218 -3.31 16.66 2.34
C PHE A 218 -3.23 16.47 0.82
N VAL A 219 -4.38 16.26 0.16
CA VAL A 219 -4.41 15.95 -1.28
C VAL A 219 -5.12 17.05 -2.08
N LEU A 220 -6.18 17.65 -1.53
CA LEU A 220 -7.01 18.61 -2.25
C LEU A 220 -6.63 20.09 -2.00
N LEU A 221 -5.61 20.36 -1.21
CA LEU A 221 -5.13 21.73 -0.93
C LEU A 221 -4.39 22.32 -2.12
#